data_8038a71ba502e02e103e99e241c89083
#
_entry.id   8038a71ba502e02e103e99e241c89083
#
_cell.length_a   1.000
_cell.length_b   1.000
_cell.length_c   1.000
_cell.angle_alpha   90.00
_cell.angle_beta   90.00
_cell.angle_gamma   90.00
#
_symmetry.space_group_name_H-M   'P 1'
#
loop_
_entity.id
_entity.type
_entity.pdbx_description
1 polymer ?
#
loop_
_entity_poly.entity_id
_entity_poly.type
_entity_poly.pdbx_seq_one_letter_code
_entity_poly.pdbx_strand_id
1 'polypeptide(L)'
;GLVGSEMCIRDRTPEQILIKASNGASDFGNKFGQPLICGSVLTFEHKENDEVYGYDKVIMLAGGVGYGTKRDCLKGAPEAGNKVVVIGGDNYRIGLGGGSVSSVDTGRYSSGIELNAVQRANAEMQKRAYNVVRALCEEETNPVVSIHDHGSAGHVNCLSELVEECGGLIDMSKLPVGDQTLSAKEIIANESQERMGLLIEEEAIEHVRKVAERERAPMYVVGETTGDHRFAFQQADGVR
;
A
#
# COMPACT_ATOMS: atom_id res chain seq x y z
N GLY A 1 -23.76 -10.42 -12.50
CA GLY A 1 -24.03 -10.73 -13.69
C GLY A 1 -23.11 -10.70 -14.88
N LEU A 2 -23.72 -10.62 -16.03
CA LEU A 2 -23.07 -10.71 -17.35
C LEU A 2 -22.01 -9.62 -17.62
N VAL A 3 -22.11 -8.43 -17.01
CA VAL A 3 -21.21 -7.32 -17.29
C VAL A 3 -19.80 -7.54 -16.71
N GLY A 4 -19.68 -8.12 -15.55
CA GLY A 4 -18.38 -8.45 -14.97
C GLY A 4 -17.67 -9.59 -15.71
N SER A 5 -18.43 -10.59 -16.14
CA SER A 5 -17.89 -11.69 -16.95
C SER A 5 -17.50 -11.25 -18.36
N GLU A 6 -18.22 -10.32 -18.98
CA GLU A 6 -17.85 -9.79 -20.29
C GLU A 6 -16.58 -8.93 -20.25
N MET A 7 -16.38 -8.13 -19.22
CA MET A 7 -15.13 -7.36 -19.07
C MET A 7 -13.93 -8.27 -18.82
N CYS A 8 -14.07 -9.25 -17.94
CA CYS A 8 -13.01 -10.27 -17.71
C CYS A 8 -12.70 -11.09 -18.97
N ILE A 9 -13.73 -11.48 -19.74
CA ILE A 9 -13.57 -12.27 -20.96
C ILE A 9 -12.91 -11.44 -22.08
N ARG A 10 -13.16 -10.15 -22.17
CA ARG A 10 -12.55 -9.28 -23.19
C ARG A 10 -11.07 -9.07 -22.96
N ASP A 11 -10.65 -8.90 -21.71
CA ASP A 11 -9.28 -8.55 -21.38
C ASP A 11 -8.42 -9.78 -21.03
N ARG A 12 -8.96 -10.71 -20.28
CA ARG A 12 -8.28 -11.96 -19.88
C ARG A 12 -9.32 -13.05 -19.60
N THR A 13 -9.01 -14.27 -20.02
CA THR A 13 -9.80 -15.43 -19.61
C THR A 13 -9.56 -15.78 -18.14
N PRO A 14 -10.50 -16.45 -17.45
CA PRO A 14 -10.28 -16.94 -16.08
C PRO A 14 -9.00 -17.76 -15.93
N GLU A 15 -8.70 -18.63 -16.89
CA GLU A 15 -7.46 -19.39 -16.94
C GLU A 15 -6.22 -18.48 -16.98
N GLN A 16 -6.22 -17.46 -17.84
CA GLN A 16 -5.11 -16.50 -17.93
C GLN A 16 -4.92 -15.71 -16.64
N ILE A 17 -5.99 -15.38 -15.93
CA ILE A 17 -5.91 -14.69 -14.64
C ILE A 17 -5.23 -15.60 -13.60
N LEU A 18 -5.67 -16.86 -13.50
CA LEU A 18 -5.09 -17.83 -12.57
C LEU A 18 -3.61 -18.10 -12.85
N ILE A 19 -3.24 -18.31 -14.11
CA ILE A 19 -1.85 -18.53 -14.52
C ILE A 19 -0.99 -17.30 -14.16
N LYS A 20 -1.45 -16.09 -14.48
CA LYS A 20 -0.70 -14.87 -14.17
C LYS A 20 -0.59 -14.62 -12.67
N ALA A 21 -1.62 -14.89 -11.91
CA ALA A 21 -1.60 -14.75 -10.46
C ALA A 21 -0.57 -15.72 -9.84
N SER A 22 -0.57 -16.98 -10.27
CA SER A 22 0.40 -17.97 -9.83
C SER A 22 1.84 -17.59 -10.21
N ASN A 23 2.05 -17.17 -11.45
CA ASN A 23 3.37 -16.73 -11.92
C ASN A 23 3.85 -15.48 -11.16
N GLY A 24 2.97 -14.53 -10.89
CA GLY A 24 3.29 -13.34 -10.11
C GLY A 24 3.77 -13.66 -8.69
N ALA A 25 3.13 -14.60 -8.02
CA ALA A 25 3.54 -15.05 -6.70
C ALA A 25 4.93 -15.73 -6.74
N SER A 26 5.18 -16.61 -7.69
CA SER A 26 6.46 -17.28 -7.87
C SER A 26 7.58 -16.30 -8.22
N ASP A 27 7.31 -15.39 -9.15
CA ASP A 27 8.28 -14.39 -9.59
C ASP A 27 8.67 -13.43 -8.46
N PHE A 28 7.69 -12.98 -7.68
CA PHE A 28 7.93 -12.15 -6.52
C PHE A 28 8.82 -12.89 -5.51
N GLY A 29 8.45 -14.09 -5.11
CA GLY A 29 9.21 -14.89 -4.16
C GLY A 29 10.65 -15.12 -4.60
N ASN A 30 10.86 -15.46 -5.87
CA ASN A 30 12.19 -15.67 -6.41
C ASN A 30 13.06 -14.41 -6.42
N LYS A 31 12.48 -13.26 -6.77
CA LYS A 31 13.22 -11.98 -6.82
C LYS A 31 13.56 -11.42 -5.44
N PHE A 32 12.75 -11.72 -4.43
CA PHE A 32 12.95 -11.23 -3.06
C PHE A 32 13.63 -12.23 -2.12
N GLY A 33 13.98 -13.41 -2.64
CA GLY A 33 14.57 -14.48 -1.81
C GLY A 33 13.56 -15.10 -0.83
N GLN A 34 12.29 -15.07 -1.17
CA GLN A 34 11.15 -15.60 -0.42
C GLN A 34 10.45 -16.68 -1.26
N PRO A 35 11.04 -17.88 -1.40
CA PRO A 35 10.56 -18.88 -2.34
C PRO A 35 9.12 -19.29 -2.06
N LEU A 36 8.31 -19.41 -3.10
CA LEU A 36 6.97 -19.97 -3.00
C LEU A 36 7.09 -21.48 -2.70
N ILE A 37 6.56 -21.92 -1.58
CA ILE A 37 6.69 -23.30 -1.13
C ILE A 37 5.56 -24.15 -1.70
N CYS A 38 4.33 -23.64 -1.64
CA CYS A 38 3.14 -24.33 -2.13
C CYS A 38 2.06 -23.32 -2.49
N GLY A 39 1.06 -23.80 -3.21
CA GLY A 39 -0.16 -23.07 -3.53
C GLY A 39 -1.27 -24.02 -3.91
N SER A 40 -2.50 -23.52 -3.89
CA SER A 40 -3.67 -24.26 -4.31
C SER A 40 -4.58 -23.36 -5.12
N VAL A 41 -5.19 -23.91 -6.17
CA VAL A 41 -6.29 -23.28 -6.90
C VAL A 41 -7.56 -24.05 -6.55
N LEU A 42 -8.50 -23.35 -5.94
CA LEU A 42 -9.76 -23.92 -5.52
C LEU A 42 -10.89 -23.22 -6.27
N THR A 43 -11.78 -23.99 -6.83
CA THR A 43 -13.02 -23.53 -7.45
C THR A 43 -14.21 -24.13 -6.72
N PHE A 44 -15.29 -23.39 -6.66
CA PHE A 44 -16.50 -23.85 -6.00
C PHE A 44 -17.72 -23.35 -6.76
N GLU A 45 -18.63 -24.28 -7.04
CA GLU A 45 -19.97 -23.99 -7.49
C GLU A 45 -20.92 -25.00 -6.85
N HIS A 46 -21.97 -24.51 -6.22
CA HIS A 46 -22.99 -25.34 -5.58
C HIS A 46 -24.39 -24.78 -5.86
N LYS A 47 -25.30 -25.65 -6.21
CA LYS A 47 -26.73 -25.32 -6.41
C LYS A 47 -27.55 -25.84 -5.26
N GLU A 48 -28.29 -24.93 -4.62
CA GLU A 48 -29.21 -25.24 -3.52
C GLU A 48 -30.46 -24.35 -3.61
N ASN A 49 -31.66 -24.94 -3.47
CA ASN A 49 -32.93 -24.19 -3.49
C ASN A 49 -33.10 -23.27 -4.71
N ASP A 50 -32.67 -23.71 -5.91
CA ASP A 50 -32.68 -22.97 -7.18
C ASP A 50 -31.73 -21.74 -7.21
N GLU A 51 -30.91 -21.56 -6.20
CA GLU A 51 -29.83 -20.60 -6.19
C GLU A 51 -28.47 -21.26 -6.48
N VAL A 52 -27.58 -20.52 -7.13
CA VAL A 52 -26.20 -20.96 -7.42
C VAL A 52 -25.24 -20.16 -6.60
N TYR A 53 -24.44 -20.83 -5.79
CA TYR A 53 -23.37 -20.27 -4.99
C TYR A 53 -22.04 -20.61 -5.65
N GLY A 54 -21.20 -19.61 -5.93
CA GLY A 54 -19.92 -19.81 -6.59
C GLY A 54 -18.91 -18.72 -6.30
N TYR A 55 -17.68 -18.93 -6.72
CA TYR A 55 -16.65 -17.91 -6.70
C TYR A 55 -16.68 -17.09 -7.99
N ASP A 56 -17.20 -15.88 -7.93
CA ASP A 56 -17.28 -14.96 -9.07
C ASP A 56 -16.05 -14.06 -9.23
N LYS A 57 -15.12 -14.13 -8.27
CA LYS A 57 -13.87 -13.38 -8.28
C LYS A 57 -12.67 -14.30 -8.04
N VAL A 58 -11.54 -13.97 -8.67
CA VAL A 58 -10.27 -14.61 -8.32
C VAL A 58 -9.81 -14.02 -6.99
N ILE A 59 -9.72 -14.84 -5.96
CA ILE A 59 -9.26 -14.47 -4.64
C ILE A 59 -7.91 -15.13 -4.40
N MET A 60 -6.88 -14.33 -4.11
CA MET A 60 -5.58 -14.84 -3.71
C MET A 60 -5.37 -14.59 -2.22
N LEU A 61 -5.13 -15.69 -1.49
CA LEU A 61 -4.70 -15.64 -0.11
C LEU A 61 -3.19 -15.89 -0.08
N ALA A 62 -2.44 -15.01 0.55
CA ALA A 62 -1.01 -15.15 0.73
C ALA A 62 -0.70 -15.32 2.21
N GLY A 63 0.23 -16.19 2.51
CA GLY A 63 0.74 -16.41 3.85
C GLY A 63 2.22 -16.76 3.81
N GLY A 64 2.88 -16.61 4.94
CA GLY A 64 4.29 -16.86 5.01
C GLY A 64 4.75 -17.16 6.44
N VAL A 65 5.96 -17.71 6.53
CA VAL A 65 6.67 -17.90 7.78
C VAL A 65 8.03 -17.24 7.63
N GLY A 66 8.39 -16.41 8.59
CA GLY A 66 9.66 -15.70 8.61
C GLY A 66 10.32 -15.80 9.98
N TYR A 67 11.58 -15.43 10.02
CA TYR A 67 12.36 -15.29 11.24
C TYR A 67 12.76 -13.83 11.40
N GLY A 68 12.64 -13.31 12.62
CA GLY A 68 13.03 -11.94 12.96
C GLY A 68 13.54 -11.84 14.38
N THR A 69 14.13 -10.70 14.72
CA THR A 69 14.54 -10.40 16.10
C THR A 69 13.35 -9.84 16.88
N LYS A 70 13.29 -10.15 18.18
CA LYS A 70 12.22 -9.63 19.04
C LYS A 70 12.25 -8.08 19.14
N ARG A 71 13.42 -7.49 18.97
CA ARG A 71 13.61 -6.04 19.00
C ARG A 71 12.67 -5.30 18.02
N ASP A 72 12.52 -5.82 16.80
CA ASP A 72 11.80 -5.17 15.72
C ASP A 72 10.38 -5.74 15.51
N CYS A 73 9.89 -6.58 16.45
CA CYS A 73 8.56 -7.18 16.34
C CYS A 73 7.40 -6.27 16.79
N LEU A 74 7.70 -5.21 17.52
CA LEU A 74 6.71 -4.28 18.05
C LEU A 74 6.99 -2.90 17.54
N LYS A 75 5.92 -2.15 17.23
CA LYS A 75 6.02 -0.72 16.91
C LYS A 75 6.50 0.04 18.15
N GLY A 76 7.36 1.02 17.94
CA GLY A 76 7.69 2.01 18.97
C GLY A 76 6.52 2.96 19.22
N ALA A 77 6.51 3.61 20.38
CA ALA A 77 5.53 4.63 20.69
C ALA A 77 5.90 5.93 19.98
N PRO A 78 4.96 6.58 19.25
CA PRO A 78 5.21 7.86 18.64
C PRO A 78 5.32 8.96 19.71
N GLU A 79 6.30 9.86 19.54
CA GLU A 79 6.47 11.05 20.36
C GLU A 79 6.23 12.31 19.54
N ALA A 80 5.83 13.42 20.18
CA ALA A 80 5.65 14.70 19.49
C ALA A 80 6.97 15.15 18.85
N GLY A 81 6.93 15.54 17.57
CA GLY A 81 8.10 15.96 16.79
C GLY A 81 8.73 14.86 15.94
N ASN A 82 8.29 13.60 16.07
CA ASN A 82 8.72 12.58 15.11
C ASN A 82 8.28 12.98 13.69
N LYS A 83 9.12 12.73 12.72
CA LYS A 83 8.82 13.07 11.32
C LYS A 83 8.03 11.95 10.66
N VAL A 84 6.97 12.34 9.96
CA VAL A 84 6.18 11.45 9.12
C VAL A 84 6.82 11.41 7.74
N VAL A 85 7.26 10.23 7.35
CA VAL A 85 8.01 10.00 6.11
C VAL A 85 7.22 9.05 5.20
N VAL A 86 7.19 9.36 3.92
CA VAL A 86 6.66 8.47 2.88
C VAL A 86 7.82 8.05 1.98
N ILE A 87 7.96 6.75 1.75
CA ILE A 87 8.93 6.18 0.80
C ILE A 87 8.17 5.48 -0.31
N GLY A 88 8.56 5.71 -1.57
CA GLY A 88 7.98 5.07 -2.75
C GLY A 88 7.48 6.06 -3.80
N GLY A 89 6.70 5.56 -4.75
CA GLY A 89 6.33 6.30 -5.95
C GLY A 89 5.21 7.33 -5.76
N ASP A 90 5.09 8.18 -6.77
CA ASP A 90 4.15 9.29 -6.81
C ASP A 90 2.68 8.84 -6.96
N ASN A 91 1.75 9.72 -6.63
CA ASN A 91 0.32 9.52 -6.83
C ASN A 91 -0.08 9.73 -8.29
N TYR A 92 -0.85 8.80 -8.81
CA TYR A 92 -1.46 8.86 -10.15
C TYR A 92 -2.94 8.48 -10.07
N ARG A 93 -3.69 8.64 -11.17
CA ARG A 93 -5.11 8.26 -11.28
C ARG A 93 -5.26 6.73 -11.46
N ILE A 94 -4.72 6.01 -10.50
CA ILE A 94 -4.78 4.54 -10.39
C ILE A 94 -4.66 4.18 -8.91
N GLY A 95 -5.33 3.13 -8.46
CA GLY A 95 -5.38 2.76 -7.05
C GLY A 95 -6.34 3.65 -6.24
N LEU A 96 -7.33 4.27 -6.89
CA LEU A 96 -8.28 5.16 -6.25
C LEU A 96 -9.49 4.36 -5.72
N GLY A 97 -9.58 4.23 -4.40
CA GLY A 97 -10.67 3.53 -3.74
C GLY A 97 -10.72 2.03 -4.00
N GLY A 98 -9.57 1.40 -4.23
CA GLY A 98 -9.45 -0.02 -4.56
C GLY A 98 -10.11 -0.93 -3.52
N GLY A 99 -9.91 -0.66 -2.24
CA GLY A 99 -10.53 -1.39 -1.14
C GLY A 99 -12.06 -1.33 -1.17
N SER A 100 -12.63 -0.16 -1.45
CA SER A 100 -14.08 0.01 -1.57
C SER A 100 -14.67 -0.69 -2.78
N VAL A 101 -14.00 -0.61 -3.94
CA VAL A 101 -14.45 -1.25 -5.19
C VAL A 101 -14.34 -2.77 -5.08
N SER A 102 -13.27 -3.30 -4.49
CA SER A 102 -13.09 -4.75 -4.34
C SER A 102 -14.08 -5.39 -3.35
N SER A 103 -14.65 -4.61 -2.46
CA SER A 103 -15.58 -5.08 -1.41
C SER A 103 -17.04 -5.18 -1.87
N VAL A 104 -17.36 -4.80 -3.10
CA VAL A 104 -18.72 -4.89 -3.66
C VAL A 104 -18.76 -5.80 -4.86
N ASP A 105 -19.99 -6.14 -5.30
CA ASP A 105 -20.21 -6.96 -6.49
C ASP A 105 -19.65 -6.28 -7.74
N THR A 106 -19.04 -7.07 -8.61
CA THR A 106 -18.49 -6.60 -9.88
C THR A 106 -19.59 -5.97 -10.74
N GLY A 107 -19.31 -4.80 -11.32
CA GLY A 107 -20.26 -4.05 -12.15
C GLY A 107 -21.20 -3.12 -11.36
N ARG A 108 -21.01 -2.99 -10.03
CA ARG A 108 -21.78 -2.05 -9.22
C ARG A 108 -21.43 -0.59 -9.51
N TYR A 109 -20.18 -0.32 -9.84
CA TYR A 109 -19.71 1.00 -10.22
C TYR A 109 -19.56 1.14 -11.73
N SER A 110 -19.42 2.37 -12.20
CA SER A 110 -19.08 2.63 -13.61
C SER A 110 -17.69 2.10 -13.94
N SER A 111 -17.48 1.71 -15.20
CA SER A 111 -16.19 1.19 -15.67
C SER A 111 -15.01 2.13 -15.39
N GLY A 112 -15.23 3.46 -15.41
CA GLY A 112 -14.19 4.44 -15.08
C GLY A 112 -13.76 4.37 -13.61
N ILE A 113 -14.69 4.16 -12.68
CA ILE A 113 -14.37 4.00 -11.26
C ILE A 113 -13.64 2.68 -11.02
N GLU A 114 -14.13 1.59 -11.63
CA GLU A 114 -13.51 0.27 -11.48
C GLU A 114 -12.09 0.22 -12.05
N LEU A 115 -11.85 0.87 -13.19
CA LEU A 115 -10.51 0.97 -13.79
C LEU A 115 -9.54 1.81 -12.95
N ASN A 116 -10.01 2.93 -12.38
CA ASN A 116 -9.18 3.76 -11.51
C ASN A 116 -8.85 3.08 -10.17
N ALA A 117 -9.65 2.12 -9.74
CA ALA A 117 -9.44 1.36 -8.52
C ALA A 117 -8.36 0.28 -8.63
N VAL A 118 -7.97 -0.09 -9.84
CA VAL A 118 -6.90 -1.07 -10.07
C VAL A 118 -5.59 -0.52 -9.53
N GLN A 119 -4.87 -1.32 -8.75
CA GLN A 119 -3.56 -0.93 -8.27
C GLN A 119 -2.51 -1.09 -9.37
N ARG A 120 -1.60 -0.11 -9.46
CA ARG A 120 -0.51 -0.19 -10.44
C ARG A 120 0.54 -1.21 -10.02
N ALA A 121 1.13 -1.87 -11.01
CA ALA A 121 2.28 -2.72 -10.82
C ALA A 121 3.57 -1.90 -11.06
N ASN A 122 4.35 -1.67 -10.01
CA ASN A 122 5.68 -1.06 -10.10
C ASN A 122 6.68 -1.86 -9.25
N ALA A 123 7.07 -3.02 -9.78
CA ALA A 123 7.94 -3.96 -9.08
C ALA A 123 9.33 -3.36 -8.76
N GLU A 124 9.84 -2.47 -9.60
CA GLU A 124 11.12 -1.81 -9.35
C GLU A 124 11.04 -0.86 -8.17
N MET A 125 10.02 -0.01 -8.11
CA MET A 125 9.81 0.91 -7.01
C MET A 125 9.57 0.16 -5.70
N GLN A 126 8.77 -0.91 -5.73
CA GLN A 126 8.55 -1.78 -4.58
C GLN A 126 9.87 -2.37 -4.06
N LYS A 127 10.76 -2.84 -4.95
CA LYS A 127 12.07 -3.36 -4.56
C LYS A 127 12.95 -2.28 -3.94
N ARG A 128 12.96 -1.08 -4.48
CA ARG A 128 13.71 0.07 -3.93
C ARG A 128 13.23 0.42 -2.53
N ALA A 129 11.92 0.59 -2.33
CA ALA A 129 11.32 0.87 -1.03
C ALA A 129 11.60 -0.26 -0.02
N TYR A 130 11.44 -1.52 -0.45
CA TYR A 130 11.78 -2.69 0.35
C TYR A 130 13.25 -2.69 0.81
N ASN A 131 14.18 -2.36 -0.08
CA ASN A 131 15.61 -2.32 0.26
C ASN A 131 15.91 -1.26 1.33
N VAL A 132 15.24 -0.10 1.29
CA VAL A 132 15.38 0.92 2.32
C VAL A 132 14.93 0.38 3.68
N VAL A 133 13.71 -0.15 3.75
CA VAL A 133 13.15 -0.69 5.00
C VAL A 133 14.05 -1.79 5.55
N ARG A 134 14.48 -2.70 4.69
CA ARG A 134 15.35 -3.81 5.08
C ARG A 134 16.70 -3.32 5.61
N ALA A 135 17.32 -2.37 4.91
CA ALA A 135 18.61 -1.82 5.34
C ALA A 135 18.52 -1.19 6.74
N LEU A 136 17.45 -0.44 7.03
CA LEU A 136 17.23 0.19 8.32
C LEU A 136 16.96 -0.83 9.44
N CYS A 137 16.18 -1.88 9.16
CA CYS A 137 15.93 -2.91 10.18
C CYS A 137 17.15 -3.82 10.45
N GLU A 138 18.09 -3.95 9.51
CA GLU A 138 19.31 -4.75 9.67
C GLU A 138 20.42 -3.99 10.40
N GLU A 139 20.26 -2.70 10.69
CA GLU A 139 21.20 -1.91 11.49
C GLU A 139 21.19 -2.32 12.97
N GLU A 140 22.28 -2.06 13.66
CA GLU A 140 22.40 -2.32 15.10
C GLU A 140 21.34 -1.55 15.89
N THR A 141 21.07 -0.29 15.48
CA THR A 141 19.99 0.53 16.01
C THR A 141 19.03 0.87 14.87
N ASN A 142 17.80 0.34 14.94
CA ASN A 142 16.77 0.63 13.96
C ASN A 142 16.22 2.04 14.17
N PRO A 143 16.35 2.95 13.19
CA PRO A 143 15.87 4.34 13.32
C PRO A 143 14.35 4.47 13.10
N VAL A 144 13.67 3.39 12.73
CA VAL A 144 12.23 3.38 12.44
C VAL A 144 11.45 3.18 13.74
N VAL A 145 10.72 4.21 14.17
CA VAL A 145 9.83 4.15 15.34
C VAL A 145 8.60 3.30 15.02
N SER A 146 7.98 3.54 13.87
CA SER A 146 6.80 2.81 13.40
C SER A 146 6.74 2.80 11.88
N ILE A 147 6.09 1.79 11.31
CA ILE A 147 5.93 1.61 9.87
C ILE A 147 4.53 1.10 9.54
N HIS A 148 3.96 1.58 8.43
CA HIS A 148 2.68 1.11 7.90
C HIS A 148 2.68 1.13 6.37
N ASP A 149 1.94 0.21 5.74
CA ASP A 149 1.76 0.19 4.29
C ASP A 149 0.68 1.19 3.81
N HIS A 150 0.75 1.56 2.53
CA HIS A 150 -0.25 2.38 1.85
C HIS A 150 -1.28 1.51 1.12
N GLY A 151 -1.87 0.55 1.82
CA GLY A 151 -2.95 -0.28 1.31
C GLY A 151 -4.26 0.48 1.17
N SER A 152 -5.36 -0.11 1.64
CA SER A 152 -6.69 0.46 1.55
C SER A 152 -6.76 1.89 2.07
N ALA A 153 -7.42 2.78 1.33
CA ALA A 153 -7.53 4.22 1.59
C ALA A 153 -6.20 5.01 1.57
N GLY A 154 -5.10 4.40 1.15
CA GLY A 154 -3.85 5.09 0.84
C GLY A 154 -3.26 5.90 1.99
N HIS A 155 -2.95 7.18 1.74
CA HIS A 155 -2.35 8.06 2.76
C HIS A 155 -3.25 8.28 3.98
N VAL A 156 -4.57 8.31 3.81
CA VAL A 156 -5.48 8.52 4.94
C VAL A 156 -5.31 7.42 5.97
N ASN A 157 -5.40 6.17 5.57
CA ASN A 157 -5.31 5.06 6.50
C ASN A 157 -3.89 4.88 7.03
N CYS A 158 -2.91 4.80 6.14
CA CYS A 158 -1.51 4.62 6.52
C CYS A 158 -1.03 5.66 7.54
N LEU A 159 -1.21 6.95 7.21
CA LEU A 159 -0.66 8.01 8.04
C LEU A 159 -1.46 8.24 9.32
N SER A 160 -2.79 8.00 9.31
CA SER A 160 -3.57 8.07 10.55
C SER A 160 -3.19 6.97 11.53
N GLU A 161 -2.99 5.74 11.06
CA GLU A 161 -2.56 4.63 11.92
C GLU A 161 -1.14 4.80 12.47
N LEU A 162 -0.24 5.44 11.70
CA LEU A 162 1.11 5.76 12.17
C LEU A 162 1.11 6.72 13.37
N VAL A 163 0.18 7.68 13.40
CA VAL A 163 0.15 8.76 14.41
C VAL A 163 -0.99 8.61 15.41
N GLU A 164 -1.69 7.47 15.41
CA GLU A 164 -2.92 7.23 16.19
C GLU A 164 -2.78 7.60 17.67
N GLU A 165 -1.67 7.21 18.30
CA GLU A 165 -1.43 7.44 19.72
C GLU A 165 -0.96 8.86 20.07
N CYS A 166 -0.54 9.66 19.08
CA CYS A 166 0.10 10.96 19.30
C CYS A 166 -0.62 12.12 18.60
N GLY A 167 -1.26 11.84 17.47
CA GLY A 167 -1.73 12.86 16.55
C GLY A 167 -0.64 13.30 15.57
N GLY A 168 -1.04 13.92 14.46
CA GLY A 168 -0.10 14.34 13.41
C GLY A 168 -0.67 15.34 12.44
N LEU A 169 0.20 16.18 11.92
CA LEU A 169 -0.10 17.17 10.90
C LEU A 169 0.65 16.85 9.62
N ILE A 170 -0.08 16.61 8.54
CA ILE A 170 0.46 16.28 7.22
C ILE A 170 0.32 17.47 6.30
N ASP A 171 1.43 17.90 5.73
CA ASP A 171 1.49 18.94 4.71
C ASP A 171 1.22 18.31 3.34
N MET A 172 0.04 18.56 2.78
CA MET A 172 -0.37 18.01 1.49
C MET A 172 0.52 18.45 0.32
N SER A 173 1.18 19.60 0.43
CA SER A 173 2.08 20.07 -0.62
C SER A 173 3.37 19.25 -0.73
N LYS A 174 3.68 18.46 0.30
CA LYS A 174 4.83 17.57 0.36
C LYS A 174 4.52 16.13 -0.02
N LEU A 175 3.24 15.80 -0.23
CA LEU A 175 2.87 14.47 -0.70
C LEU A 175 3.33 14.28 -2.17
N PRO A 176 3.80 13.07 -2.52
CA PRO A 176 4.26 12.80 -3.88
C PRO A 176 3.10 12.82 -4.89
N VAL A 177 3.16 13.69 -5.89
CA VAL A 177 2.12 13.83 -6.92
C VAL A 177 2.72 13.75 -8.31
N GLY A 178 2.40 12.67 -9.04
CA GLY A 178 2.82 12.47 -10.42
C GLY A 178 1.79 13.00 -11.44
N ASP A 179 0.49 12.94 -11.10
CA ASP A 179 -0.58 13.52 -11.90
C ASP A 179 -1.14 14.78 -11.22
N GLN A 180 -0.78 15.94 -11.75
CA GLN A 180 -1.19 17.25 -11.21
C GLN A 180 -2.69 17.54 -11.35
N THR A 181 -3.45 16.69 -12.05
CA THR A 181 -4.92 16.83 -12.20
C THR A 181 -5.70 16.16 -11.06
N LEU A 182 -5.01 15.49 -10.14
CA LEU A 182 -5.64 14.86 -8.99
C LEU A 182 -6.18 15.91 -8.00
N SER A 183 -7.40 15.70 -7.56
CA SER A 183 -7.97 16.46 -6.45
C SER A 183 -7.32 16.06 -5.11
N ALA A 184 -7.46 16.90 -4.10
CA ALA A 184 -6.99 16.62 -2.75
C ALA A 184 -7.49 15.26 -2.22
N LYS A 185 -8.77 14.94 -2.46
CA LYS A 185 -9.37 13.65 -2.05
C LYS A 185 -8.73 12.45 -2.75
N GLU A 186 -8.46 12.59 -4.04
CA GLU A 186 -7.79 11.53 -4.81
C GLU A 186 -6.36 11.32 -4.34
N ILE A 187 -5.63 12.37 -4.00
CA ILE A 187 -4.26 12.27 -3.46
C ILE A 187 -4.26 11.52 -2.14
N ILE A 188 -5.07 11.94 -1.16
CA ILE A 188 -5.05 11.35 0.17
C ILE A 188 -5.58 9.91 0.22
N ALA A 189 -6.44 9.53 -0.73
CA ALA A 189 -7.02 8.18 -0.82
C ALA A 189 -6.31 7.26 -1.83
N ASN A 190 -5.17 7.67 -2.38
CA ASN A 190 -4.46 6.92 -3.41
C ASN A 190 -3.70 5.72 -2.80
N GLU A 191 -4.18 4.53 -3.12
CA GLU A 191 -3.57 3.26 -2.70
C GLU A 191 -2.35 2.93 -3.57
N SER A 192 -1.30 2.41 -2.95
CA SER A 192 -0.10 1.99 -3.67
C SER A 192 0.70 0.98 -2.87
N GLN A 193 0.90 -0.20 -3.44
CA GLN A 193 1.62 -1.31 -2.80
C GLN A 193 3.12 -1.04 -2.61
N GLU A 194 3.68 -0.15 -3.41
CA GLU A 194 5.12 0.18 -3.34
C GLU A 194 5.44 1.30 -2.35
N ARG A 195 4.43 1.92 -1.72
CA ARG A 195 4.65 2.97 -0.73
C ARG A 195 4.57 2.46 0.69
N MET A 196 5.44 3.02 1.53
CA MET A 196 5.46 2.78 2.96
C MET A 196 5.49 4.12 3.70
N GLY A 197 4.73 4.22 4.77
CA GLY A 197 4.80 5.32 5.73
C GLY A 197 5.64 4.93 6.93
N LEU A 198 6.49 5.83 7.40
CA LEU A 198 7.36 5.62 8.55
C LEU A 198 7.29 6.80 9.51
N LEU A 199 7.47 6.52 10.79
CA LEU A 199 7.84 7.53 11.78
C LEU A 199 9.33 7.41 12.07
N ILE A 200 10.02 8.55 11.99
CA ILE A 200 11.46 8.65 12.17
C ILE A 200 11.74 9.79 13.13
N GLU A 201 12.66 9.61 14.08
CA GLU A 201 13.16 10.70 14.90
C GLU A 201 13.87 11.72 14.03
N GLU A 202 13.76 13.02 14.38
CA GLU A 202 14.31 14.10 13.54
C GLU A 202 15.81 13.93 13.28
N GLU A 203 16.56 13.50 14.30
CA GLU A 203 18.01 13.31 14.23
C GLU A 203 18.41 12.20 13.23
N ALA A 204 17.52 11.24 12.98
CA ALA A 204 17.79 10.12 12.07
C ALA A 204 17.40 10.40 10.61
N ILE A 205 16.70 11.50 10.32
CA ILE A 205 16.18 11.81 8.98
C ILE A 205 17.28 11.84 7.92
N GLU A 206 18.41 12.47 8.18
CA GLU A 206 19.51 12.55 7.21
C GLU A 206 20.17 11.18 6.97
N HIS A 207 20.20 10.32 7.96
CA HIS A 207 20.68 8.95 7.80
C HIS A 207 19.72 8.15 6.90
N VAL A 208 18.41 8.18 7.21
CA VAL A 208 17.39 7.51 6.40
C VAL A 208 17.38 8.03 4.95
N ARG A 209 17.57 9.33 4.76
CA ARG A 209 17.68 9.95 3.43
C ARG A 209 18.84 9.37 2.62
N LYS A 210 20.03 9.24 3.23
CA LYS A 210 21.20 8.63 2.56
C LYS A 210 20.96 7.17 2.16
N VAL A 211 20.26 6.41 3.01
CA VAL A 211 19.87 5.03 2.68
C VAL A 211 18.88 5.01 1.51
N ALA A 212 17.85 5.88 1.54
CA ALA A 212 16.88 6.00 0.48
C ALA A 212 17.52 6.40 -0.87
N GLU A 213 18.45 7.36 -0.85
CA GLU A 213 19.20 7.78 -2.04
C GLU A 213 20.08 6.64 -2.61
N ARG A 214 20.77 5.89 -1.75
CA ARG A 214 21.55 4.72 -2.16
C ARG A 214 20.68 3.69 -2.90
N GLU A 215 19.49 3.43 -2.38
CA GLU A 215 18.53 2.48 -2.96
C GLU A 215 17.71 3.09 -4.10
N ARG A 216 17.89 4.39 -4.39
CA ARG A 216 17.13 5.16 -5.40
C ARG A 216 15.61 5.13 -5.12
N ALA A 217 15.22 5.05 -3.86
CA ALA A 217 13.84 5.16 -3.43
C ALA A 217 13.50 6.62 -3.12
N PRO A 218 12.49 7.22 -3.74
CA PRO A 218 12.03 8.54 -3.36
C PRO A 218 11.60 8.56 -1.89
N MET A 219 12.00 9.62 -1.18
CA MET A 219 11.69 9.84 0.23
C MET A 219 11.15 11.25 0.44
N TYR A 220 10.01 11.34 1.10
CA TYR A 220 9.31 12.60 1.37
C TYR A 220 9.05 12.74 2.86
N VAL A 221 9.52 13.82 3.48
CA VAL A 221 9.13 14.19 4.85
C VAL A 221 7.85 15.01 4.73
N VAL A 222 6.72 14.39 5.00
CA VAL A 222 5.39 14.93 4.67
C VAL A 222 4.68 15.58 5.86
N GLY A 223 5.20 15.40 7.07
CA GLY A 223 4.57 15.95 8.27
C GLY A 223 5.33 15.60 9.53
N GLU A 224 4.67 15.83 10.64
CA GLU A 224 5.20 15.52 11.97
C GLU A 224 4.07 15.14 12.95
N THR A 225 4.43 14.43 14.00
CA THR A 225 3.55 14.13 15.12
C THR A 225 3.40 15.34 16.02
N THR A 226 2.19 15.59 16.53
CA THR A 226 1.84 16.83 17.22
C THR A 226 1.68 16.69 18.74
N GLY A 227 1.36 15.50 19.24
CA GLY A 227 1.08 15.27 20.66
C GLY A 227 -0.33 15.70 21.11
N ASP A 228 -1.17 16.19 20.18
CA ASP A 228 -2.51 16.68 20.48
C ASP A 228 -3.63 15.66 20.20
N HIS A 229 -3.27 14.44 19.81
CA HIS A 229 -4.18 13.34 19.45
C HIS A 229 -5.13 13.66 18.29
N ARG A 230 -4.75 14.61 17.41
CA ARG A 230 -5.53 14.97 16.24
C ARG A 230 -4.74 14.61 14.98
N PHE A 231 -5.43 14.06 14.00
CA PHE A 231 -4.85 13.83 12.68
C PHE A 231 -5.46 14.80 11.67
N ALA A 232 -4.60 15.52 10.95
CA ALA A 232 -5.05 16.50 9.96
C ALA A 232 -4.13 16.54 8.74
N PHE A 233 -4.75 16.77 7.58
CA PHE A 233 -4.06 17.20 6.37
C PHE A 233 -4.20 18.71 6.22
N GLN A 234 -3.07 19.40 6.04
CA GLN A 234 -3.03 20.83 5.82
C GLN A 234 -2.74 21.12 4.35
N GLN A 235 -3.59 21.94 3.71
CA GLN A 235 -3.36 22.43 2.36
C GLN A 235 -2.42 23.66 2.38
N ALA A 236 -1.88 24.03 1.21
CA ALA A 236 -0.95 25.14 1.08
C ALA A 236 -1.53 26.49 1.53
N ASP A 237 -2.85 26.66 1.50
CA ASP A 237 -3.58 27.83 1.99
C ASP A 237 -3.84 27.84 3.50
N GLY A 238 -3.35 26.82 4.21
CA GLY A 238 -3.52 26.65 5.65
C GLY A 238 -4.87 26.06 6.07
N VAL A 239 -5.73 25.67 5.13
CA VAL A 239 -6.98 24.95 5.42
C VAL A 239 -6.68 23.53 5.91
N ARG A 240 -7.35 23.11 6.98
CA ARG A 240 -7.17 21.78 7.63
C ARG A 240 -8.44 20.95 7.50
#